data_80883dea9db933b5938409fb4f365ec3
#
_entry.id   80883dea9db933b5938409fb4f365ec3
#
_cell.length_a   1.000
_cell.length_b   1.000
_cell.length_c   1.000
_cell.angle_alpha   90.00
_cell.angle_beta   90.00
_cell.angle_gamma   90.00
#
_symmetry.space_group_name_H-M   'P 1'
#
loop_
_entity.id
_entity.type
_entity.pdbx_description
1 polymer ?
#
loop_
_entity_poly.entity_id
_entity_poly.type
_entity_poly.pdbx_seq_one_letter_code
_entity_poly.pdbx_strand_id
1 'polypeptide(L)'
;TNPRLPAHPAPLAGTIAVGGGGGQAGGTSATDPSQDNDTSEPLHTADTLPCVLCFNAVDPVGAGGLSGDALVIASVGAHALPVATGVYLRDTRETDGHVPIDDGAVAEQARMVAEDIPLQTIKVGFVGSAEALAAIAAFASDYPSVPVIAYMPDLSWWTEDEIDSYLDAFRELLLPQTAVLVGNNTTLRHWLLPESTTDRHARATELARAASRLGVSYVLVTGMPTAGDQVANVLASPEGE
;
A
#
# COMPACT_ATOMS: atom_id res chain seq x y z
N THR A 1 -21.44 27.03 25.98
CA THR A 1 -20.92 25.84 26.72
C THR A 1 -20.50 24.81 25.65
N ASN A 2 -19.21 24.78 25.41
CA ASN A 2 -18.54 23.94 24.43
C ASN A 2 -18.31 22.55 25.05
N PRO A 3 -18.77 21.43 24.45
CA PRO A 3 -18.46 20.11 24.98
C PRO A 3 -16.98 19.78 24.74
N ARG A 4 -16.30 19.35 25.79
CA ARG A 4 -14.90 18.91 25.76
C ARG A 4 -14.79 17.65 24.90
N LEU A 5 -13.90 17.68 23.91
CA LEU A 5 -13.49 16.51 23.14
C LEU A 5 -12.79 15.48 24.05
N PRO A 6 -12.93 14.18 23.78
CA PRO A 6 -12.21 13.14 24.50
C PRO A 6 -10.70 13.25 24.24
N ALA A 7 -9.92 12.96 25.28
CA ALA A 7 -8.46 13.03 25.25
C ALA A 7 -7.87 12.01 24.24
N HIS A 8 -6.90 12.47 23.45
CA HIS A 8 -6.13 11.61 22.55
C HIS A 8 -5.39 10.51 23.33
N PRO A 9 -5.30 9.28 22.80
CA PRO A 9 -4.39 8.29 23.37
C PRO A 9 -2.95 8.77 23.23
N ALA A 10 -2.16 8.54 24.28
CA ALA A 10 -0.75 8.91 24.32
C ALA A 10 0.06 8.16 23.24
N PRO A 11 1.12 8.79 22.70
CA PRO A 11 1.99 8.12 21.73
C PRO A 11 2.71 6.95 22.40
N LEU A 12 2.72 5.80 21.72
CA LEU A 12 3.51 4.64 22.13
C LEU A 12 5.01 4.99 22.01
N ALA A 13 5.64 5.27 23.14
CA ALA A 13 7.10 5.42 23.22
C ALA A 13 7.76 4.05 23.13
N GLY A 14 8.10 3.63 21.93
CA GLY A 14 9.01 2.52 21.68
C GLY A 14 10.45 3.00 21.77
N THR A 15 11.14 2.72 22.88
CA THR A 15 12.58 2.98 23.01
C THR A 15 13.35 1.98 22.17
N ILE A 16 13.95 2.42 21.07
CA ILE A 16 14.94 1.63 20.33
C ILE A 16 16.26 1.74 21.09
N ALA A 17 16.69 0.65 21.74
CA ALA A 17 17.99 0.56 22.33
C ALA A 17 19.05 0.33 21.23
N VAL A 18 19.86 1.35 20.96
CA VAL A 18 21.07 1.23 20.16
C VAL A 18 22.18 0.69 21.03
N GLY A 19 22.56 -0.58 20.86
CA GLY A 19 23.69 -1.21 21.52
C GLY A 19 25.01 -0.65 21.01
N GLY A 20 25.68 0.20 21.76
CA GLY A 20 27.05 0.62 21.53
C GLY A 20 28.04 -0.43 22.01
N GLY A 21 28.73 -1.12 21.07
CA GLY A 21 29.84 -1.99 21.38
C GLY A 21 31.15 -1.19 21.49
N GLY A 22 31.70 -1.04 22.72
CA GLY A 22 32.97 -0.44 22.95
C GLY A 22 34.10 -1.43 22.62
N GLY A 23 35.04 -1.03 21.75
CA GLY A 23 36.23 -1.78 21.45
C GLY A 23 37.33 -1.53 22.50
N GLN A 24 38.00 -2.58 22.92
CA GLN A 24 39.32 -2.50 23.58
C GLN A 24 40.39 -3.03 22.66
N ALA A 25 41.43 -2.21 22.50
CA ALA A 25 42.67 -2.55 21.83
C ALA A 25 43.59 -3.37 22.75
N GLY A 26 44.37 -4.27 22.17
CA GLY A 26 45.53 -4.83 22.83
C GLY A 26 46.08 -6.13 22.24
N GLY A 27 47.28 -6.09 21.70
CA GLY A 27 48.17 -7.25 21.69
C GLY A 27 48.68 -7.74 20.32
N THR A 28 49.84 -7.25 19.93
CA THR A 28 50.72 -7.75 18.88
C THR A 28 51.20 -9.16 19.13
N SER A 29 51.15 -10.07 18.16
CA SER A 29 52.10 -11.16 18.00
C SER A 29 52.14 -11.60 16.55
N ALA A 30 53.33 -11.57 15.99
CA ALA A 30 53.68 -12.04 14.65
C ALA A 30 53.88 -13.57 14.66
N THR A 31 53.30 -14.26 13.65
CA THR A 31 53.86 -15.52 13.15
C THR A 31 53.26 -15.87 11.78
N ASP A 32 54.19 -16.05 10.85
CA ASP A 32 54.31 -17.00 9.73
C ASP A 32 53.28 -17.00 8.58
N PRO A 33 53.76 -16.72 7.34
CA PRO A 33 52.96 -16.80 6.13
C PRO A 33 53.17 -18.14 5.44
N SER A 34 52.22 -19.05 5.49
CA SER A 34 52.01 -20.10 4.48
C SER A 34 50.88 -21.05 4.88
N GLN A 35 49.68 -20.74 4.50
CA GLN A 35 48.67 -21.73 4.14
C GLN A 35 47.62 -21.01 3.27
N ASP A 36 47.76 -21.21 1.95
CA ASP A 36 46.70 -21.01 0.98
C ASP A 36 45.52 -21.90 1.39
N ASN A 37 44.53 -21.31 1.99
CA ASN A 37 43.20 -21.92 2.13
C ASN A 37 42.23 -21.09 1.30
N ASP A 38 42.19 -21.41 0.00
CA ASP A 38 41.16 -20.97 -0.93
C ASP A 38 39.84 -21.63 -0.52
N THR A 39 39.24 -21.12 0.55
CA THR A 39 37.82 -21.25 0.84
C THR A 39 37.20 -19.94 0.42
N SER A 40 36.96 -19.80 -0.87
CA SER A 40 35.97 -18.87 -1.39
C SER A 40 34.61 -19.30 -0.83
N GLU A 41 34.28 -18.83 0.39
CA GLU A 41 32.92 -18.80 0.84
C GLU A 41 32.15 -18.05 -0.24
N PRO A 42 30.97 -18.59 -0.74
CA PRO A 42 30.15 -17.84 -1.65
C PRO A 42 29.81 -16.53 -0.93
N LEU A 43 30.19 -15.41 -1.54
CA LEU A 43 29.74 -14.09 -1.16
C LEU A 43 28.24 -14.23 -0.89
N HIS A 44 27.85 -14.09 0.38
CA HIS A 44 26.44 -13.93 0.75
C HIS A 44 25.89 -12.92 -0.24
N THR A 45 25.01 -13.36 -1.12
CA THR A 45 24.21 -12.45 -1.94
C THR A 45 23.56 -11.53 -0.92
N ALA A 46 24.00 -10.27 -0.91
CA ALA A 46 23.40 -9.27 -0.05
C ALA A 46 21.91 -9.35 -0.31
N ASP A 47 21.11 -9.72 0.71
CA ASP A 47 19.66 -9.76 0.60
C ASP A 47 19.23 -8.36 0.17
N THR A 48 18.94 -8.20 -1.13
CA THR A 48 18.45 -6.94 -1.64
C THR A 48 17.08 -6.71 -1.03
N LEU A 49 16.90 -5.56 -0.38
CA LEU A 49 15.61 -5.19 0.20
C LEU A 49 14.50 -5.31 -0.85
N PRO A 50 13.37 -5.96 -0.52
CA PRO A 50 12.26 -6.00 -1.45
C PRO A 50 11.75 -4.59 -1.74
N CYS A 51 11.56 -4.26 -3.01
CA CYS A 51 11.15 -2.95 -3.47
C CYS A 51 9.67 -2.94 -3.83
N VAL A 52 8.93 -1.97 -3.31
CA VAL A 52 7.49 -1.79 -3.54
C VAL A 52 7.27 -0.47 -4.27
N LEU A 53 6.80 -0.53 -5.51
CA LEU A 53 6.39 0.65 -6.26
C LEU A 53 5.02 1.10 -5.77
N CYS A 54 4.93 2.35 -5.30
CA CYS A 54 3.73 2.89 -4.68
C CYS A 54 3.17 4.06 -5.48
N PHE A 55 2.03 3.87 -6.12
CA PHE A 55 1.24 4.95 -6.70
C PHE A 55 0.26 5.49 -5.65
N ASN A 56 0.40 6.74 -5.27
CA ASN A 56 -0.52 7.37 -4.32
C ASN A 56 -0.39 8.90 -4.37
N ALA A 57 -1.40 9.60 -3.84
CA ALA A 57 -1.30 11.03 -3.63
C ALA A 57 -0.42 11.37 -2.41
N VAL A 58 0.17 12.55 -2.44
CA VAL A 58 0.86 13.12 -1.27
C VAL A 58 -0.18 13.60 -0.27
N ASP A 59 -0.11 13.08 0.95
CA ASP A 59 -0.99 13.47 2.07
C ASP A 59 -0.21 14.39 3.02
N PRO A 60 -0.55 15.69 3.12
CA PRO A 60 0.16 16.64 3.99
C PRO A 60 -0.01 16.33 5.48
N VAL A 61 -1.06 15.59 5.85
CA VAL A 61 -1.31 15.16 7.23
C VAL A 61 -0.43 13.96 7.62
N GLY A 62 0.05 13.20 6.63
CA GLY A 62 0.84 11.99 6.86
C GLY A 62 0.06 10.82 7.44
N ALA A 63 -1.29 10.89 7.44
CA ALA A 63 -2.15 9.80 7.91
C ALA A 63 -2.25 8.65 6.89
N GLY A 64 -1.90 8.91 5.65
CA GLY A 64 -1.92 7.97 4.53
C GLY A 64 -1.05 8.47 3.39
N GLY A 65 -1.48 8.21 2.16
CA GLY A 65 -0.78 8.63 0.95
C GLY A 65 0.64 8.07 0.86
N LEU A 66 1.48 8.67 0.02
CA LEU A 66 2.86 8.24 -0.18
C LEU A 66 3.71 8.25 1.08
N SER A 67 3.50 9.24 1.96
CA SER A 67 4.25 9.33 3.22
C SER A 67 3.94 8.18 4.16
N GLY A 68 2.66 7.83 4.30
CA GLY A 68 2.22 6.69 5.09
C GLY A 68 2.73 5.36 4.49
N ASP A 69 2.66 5.21 3.18
CA ASP A 69 3.15 4.03 2.48
C ASP A 69 4.65 3.84 2.71
N ALA A 70 5.46 4.89 2.54
CA ALA A 70 6.90 4.81 2.72
C ALA A 70 7.29 4.42 4.15
N LEU A 71 6.62 4.99 5.16
CA LEU A 71 6.88 4.68 6.57
C LEU A 71 6.52 3.23 6.90
N VAL A 72 5.36 2.75 6.45
CA VAL A 72 4.90 1.38 6.73
C VAL A 72 5.80 0.36 6.02
N ILE A 73 6.10 0.56 4.74
CA ILE A 73 6.96 -0.32 3.97
C ILE A 73 8.36 -0.41 4.59
N ALA A 74 8.95 0.73 4.97
CA ALA A 74 10.24 0.76 5.66
C ALA A 74 10.20 0.03 7.01
N SER A 75 9.08 0.15 7.75
CA SER A 75 8.92 -0.50 9.07
C SER A 75 8.92 -2.03 9.01
N VAL A 76 8.58 -2.61 7.87
CA VAL A 76 8.59 -4.06 7.64
C VAL A 76 9.84 -4.56 6.90
N GLY A 77 10.85 -3.71 6.74
CA GLY A 77 12.12 -4.08 6.13
C GLY A 77 12.10 -4.13 4.60
N ALA A 78 11.23 -3.34 3.97
CA ALA A 78 11.18 -3.18 2.52
C ALA A 78 11.52 -1.73 2.12
N HIS A 79 11.76 -1.49 0.84
CA HIS A 79 12.05 -0.19 0.26
C HIS A 79 10.86 0.30 -0.55
N ALA A 80 10.35 1.48 -0.21
CA ALA A 80 9.28 2.12 -0.97
C ALA A 80 9.86 2.94 -2.14
N LEU A 81 9.28 2.77 -3.32
CA LEU A 81 9.54 3.55 -4.52
C LEU A 81 8.30 4.41 -4.79
N PRO A 82 8.26 5.66 -4.28
CA PRO A 82 7.06 6.48 -4.34
C PRO A 82 6.89 7.13 -5.71
N VAL A 83 5.72 6.95 -6.31
CA VAL A 83 5.23 7.63 -7.52
C VAL A 83 4.04 8.50 -7.13
N ALA A 84 4.20 9.82 -7.24
CA ALA A 84 3.15 10.76 -6.89
C ALA A 84 2.07 10.81 -7.97
N THR A 85 0.80 10.61 -7.57
CA THR A 85 -0.36 10.73 -8.46
C THR A 85 -1.09 12.06 -8.30
N GLY A 86 -0.82 12.78 -7.23
CA GLY A 86 -1.44 14.06 -6.93
C GLY A 86 -1.09 14.53 -5.53
N VAL A 87 -1.76 15.57 -5.11
CA VAL A 87 -1.64 16.16 -3.76
C VAL A 87 -3.02 16.34 -3.16
N TYR A 88 -3.26 15.83 -1.95
CA TYR A 88 -4.48 16.12 -1.22
C TYR A 88 -4.49 17.55 -0.68
N LEU A 89 -5.65 18.20 -0.79
CA LEU A 89 -5.97 19.43 -0.09
C LEU A 89 -6.86 19.05 1.10
N ARG A 90 -6.26 18.82 2.24
CA ARG A 90 -6.95 18.32 3.44
C ARG A 90 -6.28 18.72 4.73
N ASP A 91 -7.06 18.68 5.80
CA ASP A 91 -6.56 18.69 7.17
C ASP A 91 -6.88 17.34 7.89
N THR A 92 -6.85 17.33 9.22
CA THR A 92 -7.14 16.12 10.02
C THR A 92 -8.62 15.80 10.13
N ARG A 93 -9.51 16.64 9.63
CA ARG A 93 -10.96 16.54 9.78
C ARG A 93 -11.67 16.28 8.47
N GLU A 94 -11.26 17.00 7.41
CA GLU A 94 -11.95 16.97 6.11
C GLU A 94 -10.97 17.00 4.95
N THR A 95 -11.43 16.52 3.80
CA THR A 95 -10.74 16.62 2.52
C THR A 95 -11.51 17.64 1.70
N ASP A 96 -10.84 18.75 1.36
CA ASP A 96 -11.38 19.84 0.52
C ASP A 96 -11.26 19.50 -0.98
N GLY A 97 -10.27 18.68 -1.34
CA GLY A 97 -10.06 18.25 -2.70
C GLY A 97 -8.70 17.62 -2.93
N HIS A 98 -8.33 17.51 -4.19
CA HIS A 98 -6.99 17.11 -4.60
C HIS A 98 -6.57 17.80 -5.89
N VAL A 99 -5.28 17.85 -6.15
CA VAL A 99 -4.69 18.30 -7.40
C VAL A 99 -4.00 17.10 -8.05
N PRO A 100 -4.51 16.57 -9.17
CA PRO A 100 -3.90 15.45 -9.85
C PRO A 100 -2.58 15.88 -10.52
N ILE A 101 -1.65 14.93 -10.64
CA ILE A 101 -0.48 15.05 -11.52
C ILE A 101 -0.89 14.50 -12.90
N ASP A 102 -0.33 15.09 -13.95
CA ASP A 102 -0.49 14.64 -15.32
C ASP A 102 -0.19 13.14 -15.47
N ASP A 103 -1.06 12.41 -16.15
CA ASP A 103 -0.99 10.96 -16.29
C ASP A 103 0.28 10.49 -16.99
N GLY A 104 0.77 11.24 -17.98
CA GLY A 104 2.05 10.98 -18.65
C GLY A 104 3.22 11.12 -17.68
N ALA A 105 3.18 12.12 -16.79
CA ALA A 105 4.20 12.29 -15.76
C ALA A 105 4.17 11.17 -14.71
N VAL A 106 2.99 10.69 -14.34
CA VAL A 106 2.83 9.52 -13.44
C VAL A 106 3.45 8.27 -14.06
N ALA A 107 3.12 7.99 -15.32
CA ALA A 107 3.66 6.84 -16.05
C ALA A 107 5.19 6.91 -16.19
N GLU A 108 5.74 8.09 -16.51
CA GLU A 108 7.17 8.28 -16.70
C GLU A 108 7.97 8.12 -15.40
N GLN A 109 7.46 8.63 -14.26
CA GLN A 109 8.07 8.38 -12.94
C GLN A 109 8.22 6.87 -12.69
N ALA A 110 7.14 6.11 -12.91
CA ALA A 110 7.13 4.66 -12.68
C ALA A 110 8.10 3.94 -13.61
N ARG A 111 8.10 4.27 -14.90
CA ARG A 111 8.95 3.65 -15.92
C ARG A 111 10.43 3.85 -15.59
N MET A 112 10.85 5.09 -15.30
CA MET A 112 12.25 5.39 -14.99
C MET A 112 12.76 4.62 -13.78
N VAL A 113 11.93 4.48 -12.74
CA VAL A 113 12.29 3.73 -11.53
C VAL A 113 12.36 2.23 -11.80
N ALA A 114 11.37 1.68 -12.53
CA ALA A 114 11.28 0.25 -12.80
C ALA A 114 12.33 -0.26 -13.81
N GLU A 115 12.90 0.63 -14.64
CA GLU A 115 14.03 0.30 -15.52
C GLU A 115 15.34 0.11 -14.74
N ASP A 116 15.47 0.75 -13.56
CA ASP A 116 16.69 0.72 -12.74
C ASP A 116 16.58 -0.24 -11.55
N ILE A 117 15.38 -0.40 -10.97
CA ILE A 117 15.16 -1.14 -9.72
C ILE A 117 14.16 -2.29 -9.94
N PRO A 118 14.53 -3.56 -9.65
CA PRO A 118 13.61 -4.69 -9.71
C PRO A 118 12.44 -4.54 -8.74
N LEU A 119 11.21 -4.69 -9.23
CA LEU A 119 10.00 -4.58 -8.43
C LEU A 119 9.57 -5.95 -7.88
N GLN A 120 9.20 -6.00 -6.60
CA GLN A 120 8.59 -7.16 -5.97
C GLN A 120 7.07 -7.01 -5.81
N THR A 121 6.56 -5.79 -5.76
CA THR A 121 5.12 -5.51 -5.61
C THR A 121 4.81 -4.13 -6.17
N ILE A 122 3.64 -3.99 -6.76
CA ILE A 122 3.05 -2.71 -7.14
C ILE A 122 1.88 -2.44 -6.19
N LYS A 123 1.91 -1.31 -5.47
CA LYS A 123 0.80 -0.82 -4.67
C LYS A 123 0.13 0.36 -5.36
N VAL A 124 -1.18 0.28 -5.55
CA VAL A 124 -1.99 1.37 -6.09
C VAL A 124 -2.92 1.88 -4.99
N GLY A 125 -2.68 3.12 -4.55
CA GLY A 125 -3.52 3.84 -3.60
C GLY A 125 -4.53 4.73 -4.33
N PHE A 126 -4.72 5.96 -3.82
CA PHE A 126 -5.55 6.94 -4.49
C PHE A 126 -4.82 7.55 -5.67
N VAL A 127 -5.43 7.51 -6.86
CA VAL A 127 -4.79 7.92 -8.11
C VAL A 127 -5.25 9.31 -8.57
N GLY A 128 -6.49 9.68 -8.30
CA GLY A 128 -6.99 11.02 -8.52
C GLY A 128 -7.65 11.28 -9.87
N SER A 129 -7.48 10.41 -10.88
CA SER A 129 -8.18 10.50 -12.16
C SER A 129 -8.30 9.14 -12.85
N ALA A 130 -9.27 8.99 -13.73
CA ALA A 130 -9.45 7.79 -14.55
C ALA A 130 -8.32 7.61 -15.56
N GLU A 131 -7.79 8.71 -16.11
CA GLU A 131 -6.69 8.72 -17.07
C GLU A 131 -5.39 8.22 -16.44
N ALA A 132 -5.04 8.75 -15.27
CA ALA A 132 -3.86 8.28 -14.53
C ALA A 132 -4.02 6.82 -14.09
N LEU A 133 -5.24 6.39 -13.73
CA LEU A 133 -5.52 4.99 -13.41
C LEU A 133 -5.32 4.09 -14.63
N ALA A 134 -5.75 4.51 -15.82
CA ALA A 134 -5.53 3.79 -17.05
C ALA A 134 -4.02 3.68 -17.38
N ALA A 135 -3.27 4.75 -17.19
CA ALA A 135 -1.82 4.76 -17.39
C ALA A 135 -1.10 3.79 -16.41
N ILE A 136 -1.53 3.77 -15.14
CA ILE A 136 -1.01 2.83 -14.13
C ILE A 136 -1.36 1.38 -14.48
N ALA A 137 -2.59 1.12 -14.93
CA ALA A 137 -3.00 -0.22 -15.34
C ALA A 137 -2.22 -0.71 -16.57
N ALA A 138 -1.97 0.17 -17.54
CA ALA A 138 -1.11 -0.12 -18.67
C ALA A 138 0.32 -0.44 -18.24
N PHE A 139 0.90 0.37 -17.34
CA PHE A 139 2.22 0.10 -16.76
C PHE A 139 2.26 -1.26 -16.03
N ALA A 140 1.28 -1.56 -15.19
CA ALA A 140 1.23 -2.83 -14.46
C ALA A 140 1.14 -4.05 -15.38
N SER A 141 0.50 -3.92 -16.55
CA SER A 141 0.39 -4.98 -17.54
C SER A 141 1.74 -5.39 -18.18
N ASP A 142 2.73 -4.49 -18.15
CA ASP A 142 4.09 -4.78 -18.60
C ASP A 142 4.88 -5.63 -17.59
N TYR A 143 4.37 -5.75 -16.35
CA TYR A 143 4.98 -6.50 -15.24
C TYR A 143 4.07 -7.62 -14.71
N PRO A 144 3.64 -8.60 -15.54
CA PRO A 144 2.59 -9.57 -15.16
C PRO A 144 3.01 -10.53 -14.04
N SER A 145 4.30 -10.63 -13.73
CA SER A 145 4.83 -11.44 -12.61
C SER A 145 4.89 -10.68 -11.28
N VAL A 146 4.68 -9.37 -11.30
CA VAL A 146 4.71 -8.51 -10.10
C VAL A 146 3.29 -8.36 -9.56
N PRO A 147 2.99 -8.82 -8.34
CA PRO A 147 1.64 -8.73 -7.79
C PRO A 147 1.21 -7.29 -7.57
N VAL A 148 -0.03 -6.99 -7.97
CA VAL A 148 -0.67 -5.69 -7.74
C VAL A 148 -1.54 -5.74 -6.50
N ILE A 149 -1.35 -4.78 -5.60
CA ILE A 149 -2.20 -4.54 -4.44
C ILE A 149 -2.92 -3.22 -4.67
N ALA A 150 -4.24 -3.27 -4.87
CA ALA A 150 -5.05 -2.08 -5.13
C ALA A 150 -5.88 -1.71 -3.90
N TYR A 151 -5.85 -0.45 -3.52
CA TYR A 151 -6.70 0.09 -2.45
C TYR A 151 -7.92 0.81 -3.05
N MET A 152 -9.12 0.44 -2.60
CA MET A 152 -10.35 1.14 -2.95
C MET A 152 -10.54 2.32 -1.98
N PRO A 153 -10.33 3.57 -2.44
CA PRO A 153 -10.49 4.75 -1.62
C PRO A 153 -11.97 5.05 -1.35
N ASP A 154 -12.23 5.83 -0.30
CA ASP A 154 -13.51 6.51 -0.14
C ASP A 154 -13.54 7.73 -1.07
N LEU A 155 -14.49 7.75 -1.99
CA LEU A 155 -14.69 8.80 -2.99
C LEU A 155 -15.92 9.69 -2.68
N SER A 156 -16.47 9.59 -1.47
CA SER A 156 -17.71 10.30 -1.09
C SER A 156 -17.64 11.84 -1.19
N TRP A 157 -16.45 12.39 -1.34
CA TRP A 157 -16.18 13.82 -1.52
C TRP A 157 -16.02 14.23 -3.00
N TRP A 158 -16.15 13.30 -3.95
CA TRP A 158 -16.19 13.55 -5.39
C TRP A 158 -17.61 13.73 -5.91
N THR A 159 -17.74 14.27 -7.14
CA THR A 159 -19.01 14.29 -7.87
C THR A 159 -19.35 12.89 -8.40
N GLU A 160 -20.64 12.62 -8.63
CA GLU A 160 -21.07 11.31 -9.14
C GLU A 160 -20.41 10.96 -10.48
N ASP A 161 -20.30 11.91 -11.41
CA ASP A 161 -19.68 11.69 -12.72
C ASP A 161 -18.18 11.33 -12.61
N GLU A 162 -17.44 11.95 -11.68
CA GLU A 162 -16.04 11.63 -11.41
C GLU A 162 -15.89 10.22 -10.79
N ILE A 163 -16.78 9.89 -9.85
CA ILE A 163 -16.83 8.56 -9.21
C ILE A 163 -17.09 7.49 -10.27
N ASP A 164 -18.08 7.64 -11.11
CA ASP A 164 -18.45 6.65 -12.12
C ASP A 164 -17.29 6.40 -13.09
N SER A 165 -16.69 7.47 -13.63
CA SER A 165 -15.54 7.36 -14.54
C SER A 165 -14.34 6.65 -13.90
N TYR A 166 -14.04 6.98 -12.63
CA TYR A 166 -12.96 6.37 -11.88
C TYR A 166 -13.23 4.89 -11.58
N LEU A 167 -14.45 4.55 -11.14
CA LEU A 167 -14.83 3.18 -10.82
C LEU A 167 -14.88 2.29 -12.05
N ASP A 168 -15.31 2.81 -13.20
CA ASP A 168 -15.29 2.07 -14.45
C ASP A 168 -13.84 1.75 -14.87
N ALA A 169 -12.93 2.73 -14.85
CA ALA A 169 -11.51 2.49 -15.13
C ALA A 169 -10.89 1.51 -14.11
N PHE A 170 -11.22 1.65 -12.83
CA PHE A 170 -10.73 0.76 -11.77
C PHE A 170 -11.21 -0.68 -12.00
N ARG A 171 -12.49 -0.87 -12.32
CA ARG A 171 -13.11 -2.18 -12.56
C ARG A 171 -12.59 -2.85 -13.82
N GLU A 172 -12.51 -2.10 -14.91
CA GLU A 172 -12.21 -2.66 -16.23
C GLU A 172 -10.71 -2.84 -16.49
N LEU A 173 -9.87 -1.96 -15.95
CA LEU A 173 -8.45 -1.91 -16.28
C LEU A 173 -7.55 -2.42 -15.17
N LEU A 174 -7.82 -2.06 -13.91
CA LEU A 174 -6.91 -2.39 -12.80
C LEU A 174 -7.26 -3.71 -12.10
N LEU A 175 -8.54 -3.96 -11.80
CA LEU A 175 -8.94 -5.16 -11.04
C LEU A 175 -8.59 -6.48 -11.72
N PRO A 176 -8.67 -6.65 -13.05
CA PRO A 176 -8.32 -7.91 -13.70
C PRO A 176 -6.88 -8.38 -13.45
N GLN A 177 -5.99 -7.46 -13.08
CA GLN A 177 -4.58 -7.73 -12.77
C GLN A 177 -4.25 -7.55 -11.29
N THR A 178 -5.26 -7.30 -10.45
CA THR A 178 -5.08 -7.11 -9.01
C THR A 178 -5.05 -8.42 -8.25
N ALA A 179 -3.95 -8.68 -7.54
CA ALA A 179 -3.84 -9.85 -6.68
C ALA A 179 -4.61 -9.66 -5.36
N VAL A 180 -4.52 -8.48 -4.75
CA VAL A 180 -5.19 -8.17 -3.49
C VAL A 180 -5.91 -6.83 -3.59
N LEU A 181 -7.23 -6.83 -3.40
CA LEU A 181 -8.03 -5.63 -3.24
C LEU A 181 -8.15 -5.30 -1.75
N VAL A 182 -7.83 -4.07 -1.38
CA VAL A 182 -7.88 -3.58 0.01
C VAL A 182 -8.93 -2.49 0.13
N GLY A 183 -9.71 -2.52 1.20
CA GLY A 183 -10.66 -1.44 1.52
C GLY A 183 -11.43 -1.70 2.80
N ASN A 184 -12.13 -0.69 3.30
CA ASN A 184 -13.03 -0.88 4.43
C ASN A 184 -14.34 -1.60 3.98
N ASN A 185 -15.01 -2.24 4.94
CA ASN A 185 -16.22 -3.01 4.65
C ASN A 185 -17.32 -2.20 3.97
N THR A 186 -17.55 -0.97 4.42
CA THR A 186 -18.62 -0.11 3.89
C THR A 186 -18.36 0.27 2.44
N THR A 187 -17.15 0.74 2.13
CA THR A 187 -16.77 1.12 0.75
C THR A 187 -16.81 -0.08 -0.18
N LEU A 188 -16.18 -1.21 0.22
CA LEU A 188 -16.18 -2.42 -0.60
C LEU A 188 -17.57 -2.99 -0.83
N ARG A 189 -18.43 -3.00 0.20
CA ARG A 189 -19.81 -3.46 0.08
C ARG A 189 -20.60 -2.60 -0.90
N HIS A 190 -20.54 -1.29 -0.73
CA HIS A 190 -21.26 -0.35 -1.59
C HIS A 190 -20.88 -0.55 -3.06
N TRP A 191 -19.63 -0.79 -3.31
CA TRP A 191 -19.10 -0.87 -4.66
C TRP A 191 -19.19 -2.28 -5.30
N LEU A 192 -18.90 -3.35 -4.53
CA LEU A 192 -18.93 -4.73 -5.03
C LEU A 192 -20.32 -5.36 -5.00
N LEU A 193 -21.20 -4.88 -4.10
CA LEU A 193 -22.52 -5.44 -3.85
C LEU A 193 -23.61 -4.32 -3.88
N PRO A 194 -23.72 -3.55 -4.95
CA PRO A 194 -24.65 -2.40 -5.01
C PRO A 194 -26.12 -2.79 -4.81
N GLU A 195 -26.51 -4.01 -5.20
CA GLU A 195 -27.87 -4.54 -5.03
C GLU A 195 -28.17 -4.98 -3.58
N SER A 196 -27.20 -4.95 -2.68
CA SER A 196 -27.40 -5.37 -1.30
C SER A 196 -28.16 -4.33 -0.50
N THR A 197 -29.42 -4.62 -0.20
CA THR A 197 -30.34 -3.75 0.57
C THR A 197 -30.18 -3.86 2.09
N THR A 198 -29.24 -4.69 2.57
CA THR A 198 -29.04 -4.92 4.00
C THR A 198 -28.01 -3.92 4.58
N ASP A 199 -28.38 -3.26 5.69
CA ASP A 199 -27.47 -2.36 6.43
C ASP A 199 -26.37 -3.10 7.22
N ARG A 200 -26.36 -4.44 7.19
CA ARG A 200 -25.33 -5.23 7.88
C ARG A 200 -23.99 -5.16 7.15
N HIS A 201 -22.91 -5.29 7.89
CA HIS A 201 -21.60 -5.53 7.30
C HIS A 201 -21.62 -6.82 6.46
N ALA A 202 -21.06 -6.74 5.26
CA ALA A 202 -20.85 -7.91 4.42
C ALA A 202 -19.76 -8.79 5.04
N ARG A 203 -19.86 -10.12 4.88
CA ARG A 203 -18.75 -11.02 5.25
C ARG A 203 -17.58 -10.80 4.29
N ALA A 204 -16.36 -10.95 4.78
CA ALA A 204 -15.19 -10.81 3.95
C ALA A 204 -15.20 -11.79 2.77
N THR A 205 -15.66 -13.01 2.96
CA THR A 205 -15.84 -14.02 1.90
C THR A 205 -16.92 -13.66 0.87
N GLU A 206 -17.96 -12.91 1.25
CA GLU A 206 -18.98 -12.40 0.30
C GLU A 206 -18.34 -11.35 -0.63
N LEU A 207 -17.55 -10.46 -0.06
CA LEU A 207 -16.78 -9.45 -0.81
C LEU A 207 -15.72 -10.11 -1.71
N ALA A 208 -15.02 -11.12 -1.21
CA ALA A 208 -14.02 -11.85 -1.98
C ALA A 208 -14.66 -12.58 -3.18
N ARG A 209 -15.84 -13.19 -3.03
CA ARG A 209 -16.57 -13.79 -4.16
C ARG A 209 -17.03 -12.76 -5.18
N ALA A 210 -17.44 -11.59 -4.75
CA ALA A 210 -17.81 -10.52 -5.67
C ALA A 210 -16.58 -10.01 -6.44
N ALA A 211 -15.47 -9.77 -5.77
CA ALA A 211 -14.23 -9.31 -6.36
C ALA A 211 -13.59 -10.34 -7.29
N SER A 212 -13.72 -11.65 -7.00
CA SER A 212 -13.17 -12.70 -7.86
C SER A 212 -13.83 -12.76 -9.24
N ARG A 213 -15.07 -12.32 -9.39
CA ARG A 213 -15.74 -12.17 -10.69
C ARG A 213 -15.11 -11.06 -11.55
N LEU A 214 -14.36 -10.19 -10.93
CA LEU A 214 -13.62 -9.09 -11.56
C LEU A 214 -12.10 -9.40 -11.71
N GLY A 215 -11.69 -10.65 -11.42
CA GLY A 215 -10.30 -11.09 -11.57
C GLY A 215 -9.44 -11.06 -10.30
N VAL A 216 -9.95 -10.53 -9.20
CA VAL A 216 -9.20 -10.38 -7.94
C VAL A 216 -9.09 -11.70 -7.19
N SER A 217 -7.88 -12.07 -6.73
CA SER A 217 -7.65 -13.32 -6.01
C SER A 217 -8.00 -13.23 -4.52
N TYR A 218 -7.67 -12.11 -3.87
CA TYR A 218 -7.86 -11.90 -2.43
C TYR A 218 -8.44 -10.52 -2.14
N VAL A 219 -9.20 -10.42 -1.04
CA VAL A 219 -9.71 -9.14 -0.53
C VAL A 219 -9.25 -8.98 0.92
N LEU A 220 -8.58 -7.89 1.24
CA LEU A 220 -8.29 -7.47 2.60
C LEU A 220 -9.33 -6.45 3.05
N VAL A 221 -10.27 -6.89 3.87
CA VAL A 221 -11.31 -6.04 4.45
C VAL A 221 -10.80 -5.44 5.75
N THR A 222 -10.67 -4.13 5.81
CA THR A 222 -10.20 -3.42 7.00
C THR A 222 -11.35 -2.93 7.86
N GLY A 223 -11.09 -2.77 9.17
CA GLY A 223 -12.03 -2.16 10.10
C GLY A 223 -13.29 -2.98 10.36
N MET A 224 -13.25 -4.31 10.24
CA MET A 224 -14.38 -5.18 10.56
C MET A 224 -14.68 -5.14 12.07
N PRO A 225 -15.92 -4.87 12.48
CA PRO A 225 -16.27 -4.88 13.89
C PRO A 225 -16.17 -6.30 14.46
N THR A 226 -15.63 -6.39 15.65
CA THR A 226 -15.58 -7.63 16.45
C THR A 226 -16.30 -7.44 17.78
N ALA A 227 -16.31 -8.45 18.63
CA ALA A 227 -16.88 -8.32 19.97
C ALA A 227 -16.04 -7.33 20.80
N GLY A 228 -16.73 -6.40 21.46
CA GLY A 228 -16.10 -5.30 22.24
C GLY A 228 -15.65 -4.14 21.33
N ASP A 229 -14.66 -3.36 21.81
CA ASP A 229 -14.15 -2.16 21.13
C ASP A 229 -13.00 -2.47 20.16
N GLN A 230 -12.91 -3.71 19.67
CA GLN A 230 -11.84 -4.12 18.77
C GLN A 230 -12.34 -4.13 17.32
N VAL A 231 -11.40 -3.94 16.39
CA VAL A 231 -11.60 -4.11 14.96
C VAL A 231 -10.65 -5.18 14.43
N ALA A 232 -11.09 -5.93 13.43
CA ALA A 232 -10.27 -6.89 12.71
C ALA A 232 -10.01 -6.43 11.28
N ASN A 233 -8.85 -6.79 10.77
CA ASN A 233 -8.56 -6.76 9.35
C ASN A 233 -8.58 -8.22 8.88
N VAL A 234 -9.41 -8.52 7.89
CA VAL A 234 -9.67 -9.91 7.44
C VAL A 234 -9.23 -10.06 5.99
N LEU A 235 -8.26 -10.95 5.76
CA LEU A 235 -7.88 -11.37 4.42
C LEU A 235 -8.76 -12.57 4.03
N ALA A 236 -9.48 -12.46 2.93
CA ALA A 236 -10.39 -13.49 2.44
C ALA A 236 -10.12 -13.83 0.98
N SER A 237 -10.34 -15.10 0.65
CA SER A 237 -10.51 -15.61 -0.71
C SER A 237 -11.97 -16.06 -0.92
N PRO A 238 -12.39 -16.43 -2.15
CA PRO A 238 -13.71 -17.03 -2.38
C PRO A 238 -13.98 -18.30 -1.56
N GLU A 239 -12.92 -19.02 -1.16
CA GLU A 239 -12.98 -20.30 -0.44
C GLU A 239 -13.01 -20.11 1.08
N GLY A 240 -12.45 -19.02 1.62
CA GLY A 240 -12.37 -18.80 3.07
C GLY A 240 -11.65 -17.53 3.53
N GLU A 241 -11.57 -17.39 4.83
CA GLU A 241 -10.93 -16.30 5.58
C GLU A 241 -9.68 -16.82 6.30
#